data_dd31a7420659d5047f55fdb496e65f84
#
_entry.id   dd31a7420659d5047f55fdb496e65f84
#
_cell.length_a   1.000
_cell.length_b   1.000
_cell.length_c   1.000
_cell.angle_alpha   90.00
_cell.angle_beta   90.00
_cell.angle_gamma   90.00
#
_symmetry.space_group_name_H-M   'P 1'
#
loop_
_entity.id
_entity.type
_entity.pdbx_description
1 polymer ?
#
loop_
_entity_poly.entity_id
_entity_poly.type
_entity_poly.pdbx_seq_one_letter_code
_entity_poly.pdbx_strand_id
1 'polypeptide(L)'
;MFQIEPAAARDREELTRLYAVQKGRPFCFWTEEYPAPENLEDDLARGDLFVMKNEAGRIAAAASVEKDEEADRLPCWNPALSPAAEIARLAVHPDFQNQGLARRIVAHVMQVLKERGCRGIHLLVNPRNLPALRVYRFFRFETAGECELYGQHFLCLEKPLELIVTHPFPPLYDEHSRILILGSFPSVKSRENRFFYGHPQNRFWRTVAAVFGEKVPETVPEKKELILSRHLALWDSIAFCEIDGSSDARIRSAIPNDLSVILDHSPIERIYCNGRKSFEIYLRFIEPVTGRTARFLPSTSPANAYWTPQRLAKAWSLLRDPGPEQEEL
;
A
#
# COMPACT_ATOMS: atom_id res chain seq x y z
N MET A 1 -8.13 -6.93 -10.87
CA MET A 1 -6.90 -6.50 -10.13
C MET A 1 -6.24 -5.33 -10.86
N PHE A 2 -5.51 -4.44 -10.15
CA PHE A 2 -4.71 -3.37 -10.77
C PHE A 2 -3.22 -3.60 -10.52
N GLN A 3 -2.41 -3.55 -11.58
CA GLN A 3 -0.96 -3.68 -11.52
C GLN A 3 -0.29 -2.36 -11.86
N ILE A 4 0.82 -2.03 -11.18
CA ILE A 4 1.61 -0.83 -11.46
C ILE A 4 2.92 -1.27 -12.10
N GLU A 5 3.25 -0.64 -13.22
CA GLU A 5 4.47 -0.90 -13.97
C GLU A 5 5.03 0.39 -14.58
N PRO A 6 6.31 0.45 -14.94
CA PRO A 6 6.83 1.53 -15.77
C PRO A 6 6.08 1.56 -17.10
N ALA A 7 5.71 2.75 -17.57
CA ALA A 7 5.09 2.92 -18.87
C ALA A 7 6.08 2.58 -19.99
N ALA A 8 5.56 2.04 -21.07
CA ALA A 8 6.33 1.69 -22.25
C ALA A 8 5.79 2.43 -23.49
N ALA A 9 6.54 2.42 -24.60
CA ALA A 9 6.13 3.08 -25.84
C ALA A 9 4.75 2.64 -26.37
N ARG A 10 4.34 1.38 -26.10
CA ARG A 10 3.02 0.86 -26.42
C ARG A 10 1.87 1.56 -25.67
N ASP A 11 2.15 2.22 -24.57
CA ASP A 11 1.17 2.88 -23.72
C ASP A 11 0.88 4.32 -24.14
N ARG A 12 1.66 4.87 -25.06
CA ARG A 12 1.63 6.26 -25.53
C ARG A 12 0.23 6.75 -25.87
N GLU A 13 -0.45 6.02 -26.74
CA GLU A 13 -1.76 6.43 -27.26
C GLU A 13 -2.81 6.48 -26.13
N GLU A 14 -2.79 5.50 -25.23
CA GLU A 14 -3.72 5.45 -24.11
C GLU A 14 -3.41 6.50 -23.05
N LEU A 15 -2.13 6.79 -22.81
CA LEU A 15 -1.69 7.88 -21.93
C LEU A 15 -2.11 9.25 -22.49
N THR A 16 -1.93 9.46 -23.79
CA THR A 16 -2.41 10.69 -24.45
C THR A 16 -3.92 10.87 -24.23
N ARG A 17 -4.71 9.80 -24.41
CA ARG A 17 -6.15 9.81 -24.14
C ARG A 17 -6.46 10.05 -22.65
N LEU A 18 -5.71 9.43 -21.75
CA LEU A 18 -5.86 9.64 -20.29
C LEU A 18 -5.63 11.11 -19.92
N TYR A 19 -4.60 11.75 -20.48
CA TYR A 19 -4.33 13.16 -20.21
C TYR A 19 -5.38 14.08 -20.84
N ALA A 20 -5.78 13.81 -22.08
CA ALA A 20 -6.81 14.58 -22.76
C ALA A 20 -8.15 14.58 -22.02
N VAL A 21 -8.57 13.44 -21.46
CA VAL A 21 -9.82 13.32 -20.72
C VAL A 21 -9.82 14.06 -19.38
N GLN A 22 -8.63 14.44 -18.85
CA GLN A 22 -8.55 15.27 -17.64
C GLN A 22 -8.77 16.75 -17.94
N LYS A 23 -8.32 17.23 -19.11
CA LYS A 23 -8.42 18.67 -19.48
C LYS A 23 -9.87 19.16 -19.45
N GLY A 24 -10.08 20.35 -18.91
CA GLY A 24 -11.42 20.94 -18.79
C GLY A 24 -12.34 20.34 -17.71
N ARG A 25 -11.89 19.30 -16.98
CA ARG A 25 -12.67 18.73 -15.88
C ARG A 25 -12.61 19.62 -14.63
N PRO A 26 -13.63 19.57 -13.76
CA PRO A 26 -13.56 20.21 -12.45
C PRO A 26 -12.32 19.75 -11.69
N PHE A 27 -11.60 20.70 -11.07
CA PHE A 27 -10.37 20.49 -10.31
C PHE A 27 -9.13 20.06 -11.12
N CYS A 28 -9.20 19.94 -12.45
CA CYS A 28 -8.03 19.83 -13.31
C CYS A 28 -7.62 21.24 -13.76
N PHE A 29 -6.39 21.62 -13.50
CA PHE A 29 -5.81 22.93 -13.84
C PHE A 29 -4.76 22.82 -14.95
N TRP A 30 -4.74 21.72 -15.66
CA TRP A 30 -3.93 21.55 -16.87
C TRP A 30 -4.49 22.44 -17.97
N THR A 31 -3.59 23.07 -18.72
CA THR A 31 -3.91 23.91 -19.87
C THR A 31 -4.09 23.09 -21.13
N GLU A 32 -4.48 23.72 -22.25
CA GLU A 32 -4.49 23.04 -23.54
C GLU A 32 -3.08 22.62 -23.98
N GLU A 33 -2.07 23.37 -23.54
CA GLU A 33 -0.66 23.14 -23.89
C GLU A 33 0.04 22.20 -22.92
N TYR A 34 -0.52 21.91 -21.73
CA TYR A 34 0.10 21.05 -20.73
C TYR A 34 -0.88 19.97 -20.21
N PRO A 35 -0.43 18.70 -20.08
CA PRO A 35 0.84 18.15 -20.58
C PRO A 35 0.89 18.20 -22.11
N ALA A 36 2.05 18.63 -22.65
CA ALA A 36 2.34 18.56 -24.07
C ALA A 36 2.77 17.12 -24.49
N PRO A 37 2.68 16.77 -25.79
CA PRO A 37 3.20 15.49 -26.26
C PRO A 37 4.67 15.24 -25.89
N GLU A 38 5.49 16.30 -25.90
CA GLU A 38 6.91 16.27 -25.57
C GLU A 38 7.13 15.83 -24.11
N ASN A 39 6.30 16.30 -23.17
CA ASN A 39 6.39 15.86 -21.77
C ASN A 39 6.19 14.33 -21.65
N LEU A 40 5.26 13.76 -22.42
CA LEU A 40 5.02 12.32 -22.42
C LEU A 40 6.20 11.56 -23.03
N GLU A 41 6.77 12.04 -24.15
CA GLU A 41 7.92 11.42 -24.78
C GLU A 41 9.15 11.42 -23.87
N ASP A 42 9.42 12.55 -23.22
CA ASP A 42 10.54 12.70 -22.29
C ASP A 42 10.38 11.76 -21.08
N ASP A 43 9.18 11.68 -20.51
CA ASP A 43 8.89 10.78 -19.39
C ASP A 43 9.09 9.31 -19.77
N LEU A 44 8.61 8.91 -20.95
CA LEU A 44 8.79 7.56 -21.48
C LEU A 44 10.27 7.25 -21.73
N ALA A 45 11.01 8.21 -22.32
CA ALA A 45 12.42 8.04 -22.63
C ALA A 45 13.29 7.89 -21.37
N ARG A 46 12.93 8.60 -20.29
CA ARG A 46 13.62 8.50 -18.98
C ARG A 46 13.22 7.26 -18.18
N GLY A 47 12.11 6.60 -18.50
CA GLY A 47 11.53 5.54 -17.67
C GLY A 47 10.98 6.07 -16.34
N ASP A 48 10.53 7.30 -16.31
CA ASP A 48 10.07 8.04 -15.14
C ASP A 48 8.54 8.19 -15.08
N LEU A 49 7.82 7.48 -15.95
CA LEU A 49 6.37 7.41 -15.99
C LEU A 49 5.88 6.04 -15.55
N PHE A 50 4.98 6.03 -14.59
CA PHE A 50 4.36 4.82 -14.06
C PHE A 50 2.89 4.78 -14.44
N VAL A 51 2.40 3.60 -14.85
CA VAL A 51 1.00 3.35 -15.18
C VAL A 51 0.42 2.27 -14.28
N MET A 52 -0.86 2.42 -13.97
CA MET A 52 -1.64 1.40 -13.30
C MET A 52 -2.67 0.84 -14.26
N LYS A 53 -2.59 -0.46 -14.56
CA LYS A 53 -3.45 -1.15 -15.51
C LYS A 53 -4.40 -2.11 -14.81
N ASN A 54 -5.62 -2.23 -15.33
CA ASN A 54 -6.56 -3.28 -14.94
C ASN A 54 -6.24 -4.59 -15.68
N GLU A 55 -7.00 -5.65 -15.38
CA GLU A 55 -6.84 -6.98 -16.01
C GLU A 55 -7.01 -6.98 -17.53
N ALA A 56 -7.80 -6.06 -18.06
CA ALA A 56 -7.97 -5.88 -19.51
C ALA A 56 -6.84 -5.06 -20.15
N GLY A 57 -5.79 -4.70 -19.38
CA GLY A 57 -4.66 -3.90 -19.86
C GLY A 57 -4.96 -2.40 -19.97
N ARG A 58 -6.18 -1.92 -19.65
CA ARG A 58 -6.53 -0.49 -19.71
C ARG A 58 -5.81 0.29 -18.60
N ILE A 59 -5.27 1.45 -18.96
CA ILE A 59 -4.63 2.38 -18.02
C ILE A 59 -5.70 3.08 -17.18
N ALA A 60 -5.69 2.80 -15.89
CA ALA A 60 -6.59 3.39 -14.91
C ALA A 60 -6.01 4.64 -14.23
N ALA A 61 -4.69 4.70 -14.08
CA ALA A 61 -3.98 5.85 -13.50
C ALA A 61 -2.56 5.95 -14.04
N ALA A 62 -1.99 7.16 -13.99
CA ALA A 62 -0.61 7.43 -14.30
C ALA A 62 -0.02 8.49 -13.35
N ALA A 63 1.29 8.46 -13.17
CA ALA A 63 2.06 9.48 -12.46
C ALA A 63 3.50 9.52 -12.98
N SER A 64 4.06 10.72 -13.15
CA SER A 64 5.43 10.92 -13.61
C SER A 64 6.34 11.37 -12.49
N VAL A 65 7.63 11.06 -12.62
CA VAL A 65 8.71 11.75 -11.92
C VAL A 65 9.28 12.80 -12.88
N GLU A 66 9.10 14.06 -12.52
CA GLU A 66 9.50 15.20 -13.37
C GLU A 66 10.94 15.59 -13.13
N LYS A 67 11.54 16.21 -14.13
CA LYS A 67 12.77 17.01 -14.03
C LYS A 67 12.46 18.40 -14.56
N ASP A 68 12.08 19.27 -13.66
CA ASP A 68 11.75 20.65 -13.95
C ASP A 68 12.75 21.57 -13.22
N GLU A 69 13.70 22.11 -13.98
CA GLU A 69 14.75 22.94 -13.39
C GLU A 69 14.22 24.21 -12.71
N GLU A 70 13.09 24.76 -13.17
CA GLU A 70 12.49 25.95 -12.56
C GLU A 70 11.82 25.59 -11.24
N ALA A 71 11.05 24.51 -11.21
CA ALA A 71 10.41 24.00 -9.99
C ALA A 71 11.45 23.51 -8.98
N ASP A 72 12.47 22.76 -9.42
CA ASP A 72 13.52 22.21 -8.54
C ASP A 72 14.35 23.30 -7.85
N ARG A 73 14.50 24.47 -8.47
CA ARG A 73 15.28 25.61 -7.93
C ARG A 73 14.50 26.55 -7.02
N LEU A 74 13.22 26.28 -6.76
CA LEU A 74 12.43 27.13 -5.88
C LEU A 74 13.06 27.19 -4.47
N PRO A 75 13.19 28.40 -3.89
CA PRO A 75 13.90 28.58 -2.62
C PRO A 75 13.14 28.06 -1.40
N CYS A 76 11.90 27.62 -1.59
CA CYS A 76 11.06 27.11 -0.50
C CYS A 76 11.40 25.67 -0.09
N TRP A 77 12.07 24.90 -0.94
CA TRP A 77 12.36 23.49 -0.64
C TRP A 77 13.36 23.32 0.51
N ASN A 78 13.10 22.35 1.37
CA ASN A 78 14.00 22.01 2.48
C ASN A 78 15.26 21.31 1.95
N PRO A 79 16.44 21.92 2.04
CA PRO A 79 17.68 21.32 1.52
C PRO A 79 18.08 20.04 2.24
N ALA A 80 17.57 19.79 3.46
CA ALA A 80 17.81 18.55 4.18
C ALA A 80 17.14 17.33 3.51
N LEU A 81 16.17 17.55 2.63
CA LEU A 81 15.52 16.49 1.86
C LEU A 81 16.23 16.16 0.53
N SER A 82 17.33 16.85 0.21
CA SER A 82 18.11 16.55 -1.01
C SER A 82 18.94 15.27 -0.85
N PRO A 83 19.04 14.41 -1.91
CA PRO A 83 18.35 14.57 -3.20
C PRO A 83 16.85 14.32 -3.10
N ALA A 84 16.08 15.17 -3.74
CA ALA A 84 14.64 15.05 -3.85
C ALA A 84 14.22 14.96 -5.33
N ALA A 85 12.99 14.52 -5.60
CA ALA A 85 12.44 14.48 -6.94
C ALA A 85 11.00 14.99 -6.95
N GLU A 86 10.57 15.55 -8.07
CA GLU A 86 9.20 16.01 -8.26
C GLU A 86 8.29 14.88 -8.74
N ILE A 87 7.11 14.72 -8.12
CA ILE A 87 6.02 13.94 -8.71
C ILE A 87 5.07 14.88 -9.45
N ALA A 88 4.82 14.59 -10.71
CA ALA A 88 3.97 15.37 -11.58
C ALA A 88 2.96 14.51 -12.35
N ARG A 89 2.06 15.15 -13.07
CA ARG A 89 1.10 14.55 -14.01
C ARG A 89 0.31 13.36 -13.43
N LEU A 90 -0.06 13.46 -12.15
CA LEU A 90 -0.93 12.46 -11.51
C LEU A 90 -2.32 12.52 -12.13
N ALA A 91 -2.73 11.44 -12.79
CA ALA A 91 -4.03 11.30 -13.43
C ALA A 91 -4.69 9.98 -13.05
N VAL A 92 -6.03 10.01 -12.84
CA VAL A 92 -6.86 8.81 -12.70
C VAL A 92 -8.01 8.91 -13.67
N HIS A 93 -8.16 7.89 -14.52
CA HIS A 93 -9.23 7.84 -15.52
C HIS A 93 -10.60 7.96 -14.82
N PRO A 94 -11.56 8.72 -15.36
CA PRO A 94 -12.86 8.96 -14.73
C PRO A 94 -13.60 7.69 -14.29
N ASP A 95 -13.57 6.63 -15.11
CA ASP A 95 -14.24 5.37 -14.82
C ASP A 95 -13.66 4.63 -13.59
N PHE A 96 -12.44 4.98 -13.18
CA PHE A 96 -11.71 4.32 -12.09
C PHE A 96 -11.49 5.22 -10.87
N GLN A 97 -12.11 6.40 -10.82
CA GLN A 97 -12.01 7.30 -9.67
C GLN A 97 -12.70 6.72 -8.43
N ASN A 98 -12.38 7.28 -7.26
CA ASN A 98 -12.90 6.89 -5.94
C ASN A 98 -12.56 5.46 -5.48
N GLN A 99 -11.65 4.76 -6.16
CA GLN A 99 -11.15 3.42 -5.82
C GLN A 99 -9.79 3.45 -5.11
N GLY A 100 -9.30 4.61 -4.71
CA GLY A 100 -8.00 4.75 -4.03
C GLY A 100 -6.77 4.68 -4.95
N LEU A 101 -6.94 4.60 -6.29
CA LEU A 101 -5.84 4.37 -7.23
C LEU A 101 -4.78 5.47 -7.19
N ALA A 102 -5.18 6.74 -7.03
CA ALA A 102 -4.23 7.85 -6.87
C ALA A 102 -3.29 7.63 -5.67
N ARG A 103 -3.79 7.10 -4.54
CA ARG A 103 -2.95 6.79 -3.38
C ARG A 103 -2.01 5.62 -3.67
N ARG A 104 -2.48 4.59 -4.37
CA ARG A 104 -1.66 3.41 -4.71
C ARG A 104 -0.50 3.79 -5.62
N ILE A 105 -0.73 4.58 -6.67
CA ILE A 105 0.33 4.98 -7.59
C ILE A 105 1.32 5.96 -6.97
N VAL A 106 0.86 6.92 -6.15
CA VAL A 106 1.74 7.84 -5.41
C VAL A 106 2.62 7.08 -4.41
N ALA A 107 2.06 6.10 -3.69
CA ALA A 107 2.82 5.22 -2.80
C ALA A 107 3.92 4.46 -3.54
N HIS A 108 3.60 3.94 -4.73
CA HIS A 108 4.57 3.24 -5.59
C HIS A 108 5.70 4.18 -6.02
N VAL A 109 5.38 5.38 -6.51
CA VAL A 109 6.39 6.38 -6.90
C VAL A 109 7.28 6.75 -5.73
N MET A 110 6.71 7.02 -4.55
CA MET A 110 7.50 7.30 -3.35
C MET A 110 8.46 6.16 -3.00
N GLN A 111 8.02 4.90 -3.13
CA GLN A 111 8.89 3.74 -2.89
C GLN A 111 10.03 3.68 -3.91
N VAL A 112 9.73 3.85 -5.20
CA VAL A 112 10.74 3.87 -6.27
C VAL A 112 11.77 4.97 -6.04
N LEU A 113 11.33 6.18 -5.68
CA LEU A 113 12.23 7.29 -5.40
C LEU A 113 13.12 7.00 -4.19
N LYS A 114 12.59 6.43 -3.13
CA LYS A 114 13.37 5.99 -1.97
C LYS A 114 14.43 4.94 -2.37
N GLU A 115 14.07 3.97 -3.20
CA GLU A 115 15.00 2.94 -3.70
C GLU A 115 16.10 3.52 -4.61
N ARG A 116 15.79 4.62 -5.32
CA ARG A 116 16.76 5.40 -6.10
C ARG A 116 17.66 6.30 -5.23
N GLY A 117 17.46 6.30 -3.92
CA GLY A 117 18.26 7.07 -2.96
C GLY A 117 17.78 8.49 -2.72
N CYS A 118 16.58 8.87 -3.19
CA CYS A 118 15.98 10.15 -2.84
C CYS A 118 15.64 10.18 -1.35
N ARG A 119 15.89 11.32 -0.71
CA ARG A 119 15.54 11.57 0.70
C ARG A 119 14.21 12.26 0.84
N GLY A 120 13.79 12.99 -0.20
CA GLY A 120 12.54 13.71 -0.26
C GLY A 120 11.82 13.57 -1.59
N ILE A 121 10.57 13.95 -1.57
CA ILE A 121 9.70 14.15 -2.72
C ILE A 121 8.99 15.48 -2.58
N HIS A 122 8.86 16.21 -3.68
CA HIS A 122 8.12 17.46 -3.73
C HIS A 122 7.16 17.50 -4.92
N LEU A 123 6.29 18.49 -4.96
CA LEU A 123 5.34 18.71 -6.04
C LEU A 123 4.75 20.12 -6.00
N LEU A 124 4.24 20.54 -7.14
CA LEU A 124 3.43 21.73 -7.27
C LEU A 124 1.95 21.35 -7.44
N VAL A 125 1.06 21.97 -6.69
CA VAL A 125 -0.38 21.72 -6.80
C VAL A 125 -1.19 22.99 -6.75
N ASN A 126 -2.13 23.15 -7.69
CA ASN A 126 -3.05 24.27 -7.63
C ASN A 126 -3.92 24.18 -6.36
N PRO A 127 -4.06 25.25 -5.54
CA PRO A 127 -4.78 25.22 -4.25
C PRO A 127 -6.26 24.86 -4.38
N ARG A 128 -6.84 24.96 -5.57
CA ARG A 128 -8.21 24.55 -5.86
C ARG A 128 -8.34 23.09 -6.32
N ASN A 129 -7.22 22.36 -6.53
CA ASN A 129 -7.26 20.94 -6.87
C ASN A 129 -7.52 20.09 -5.62
N LEU A 130 -8.76 20.13 -5.12
CA LEU A 130 -9.16 19.44 -3.89
C LEU A 130 -8.95 17.92 -3.92
N PRO A 131 -9.18 17.20 -5.04
CA PRO A 131 -8.87 15.76 -5.11
C PRO A 131 -7.40 15.45 -4.89
N ALA A 132 -6.49 16.17 -5.54
CA ALA A 132 -5.06 15.98 -5.39
C ALA A 132 -4.60 16.33 -3.95
N LEU A 133 -5.06 17.45 -3.41
CA LEU A 133 -4.77 17.85 -2.02
C LEU A 133 -5.23 16.80 -0.99
N ARG A 134 -6.35 16.08 -1.23
CA ARG A 134 -6.76 14.97 -0.36
C ARG A 134 -5.78 13.80 -0.39
N VAL A 135 -5.17 13.52 -1.55
CA VAL A 135 -4.14 12.48 -1.69
C VAL A 135 -2.88 12.90 -0.96
N TYR A 136 -2.40 14.11 -1.17
CA TYR A 136 -1.17 14.60 -0.54
C TYR A 136 -1.32 14.76 0.97
N ARG A 137 -2.48 15.22 1.45
CA ARG A 137 -2.80 15.25 2.88
C ARG A 137 -2.85 13.86 3.52
N PHE A 138 -3.37 12.86 2.80
CA PHE A 138 -3.33 11.47 3.28
C PHE A 138 -1.90 11.01 3.55
N PHE A 139 -0.96 11.35 2.68
CA PHE A 139 0.47 11.07 2.85
C PHE A 139 1.20 12.09 3.72
N ARG A 140 0.50 13.06 4.29
CA ARG A 140 1.09 14.05 5.19
C ARG A 140 2.21 14.86 4.53
N PHE A 141 2.02 15.23 3.26
CA PHE A 141 2.87 16.26 2.66
C PHE A 141 2.71 17.57 3.43
N GLU A 142 3.82 18.26 3.64
CA GLU A 142 3.88 19.56 4.30
C GLU A 142 3.98 20.67 3.28
N THR A 143 3.39 21.82 3.58
CA THR A 143 3.52 23.01 2.71
C THR A 143 4.87 23.66 2.99
N ALA A 144 5.76 23.63 1.99
CA ALA A 144 7.05 24.30 2.02
C ALA A 144 6.93 25.80 1.67
N GLY A 145 5.96 26.13 0.81
CA GLY A 145 5.73 27.51 0.35
C GLY A 145 4.65 27.59 -0.72
N GLU A 146 4.62 28.73 -1.38
CA GLU A 146 3.75 29.01 -2.51
C GLU A 146 4.58 29.68 -3.62
N CYS A 147 4.18 29.51 -4.88
CA CYS A 147 4.85 30.15 -6.01
C CYS A 147 3.88 30.51 -7.13
N GLU A 148 4.28 31.46 -7.94
CA GLU A 148 3.68 31.72 -9.26
C GLU A 148 4.62 31.16 -10.31
N LEU A 149 4.15 30.15 -11.06
CA LEU A 149 4.92 29.49 -12.10
C LEU A 149 4.01 29.12 -13.26
N TYR A 150 4.49 29.21 -14.49
CA TYR A 150 3.70 28.89 -15.69
C TYR A 150 2.36 29.65 -15.77
N GLY A 151 2.30 30.87 -15.23
CA GLY A 151 1.10 31.70 -15.17
C GLY A 151 0.00 31.17 -14.23
N GLN A 152 0.36 30.31 -13.29
CA GLN A 152 -0.53 29.75 -12.29
C GLN A 152 0.06 29.86 -10.88
N HIS A 153 -0.85 29.94 -9.91
CA HIS A 153 -0.52 29.87 -8.49
C HIS A 153 -0.47 28.43 -7.99
N PHE A 154 0.60 28.07 -7.29
CA PHE A 154 0.78 26.73 -6.72
C PHE A 154 1.14 26.77 -5.24
N LEU A 155 0.64 25.76 -4.51
CA LEU A 155 1.23 25.33 -3.25
C LEU A 155 2.42 24.41 -3.57
N CYS A 156 3.55 24.69 -2.94
CA CYS A 156 4.75 23.85 -2.96
C CYS A 156 4.65 22.86 -1.80
N LEU A 157 4.47 21.58 -2.09
CA LEU A 157 4.36 20.54 -1.08
C LEU A 157 5.57 19.63 -1.11
N GLU A 158 6.09 19.26 0.07
CA GLU A 158 7.23 18.34 0.18
C GLU A 158 7.03 17.29 1.27
N LYS A 159 7.83 16.22 1.21
CA LYS A 159 7.75 15.12 2.18
C LYS A 159 9.07 14.35 2.25
N PRO A 160 9.56 13.99 3.48
CA PRO A 160 10.64 13.03 3.66
C PRO A 160 10.20 11.60 3.34
N LEU A 161 11.10 10.80 2.75
CA LEU A 161 10.84 9.43 2.33
C LEU A 161 11.36 8.35 3.31
N GLU A 162 12.01 8.73 4.39
CA GLU A 162 12.71 7.80 5.29
C GLU A 162 11.82 6.73 5.94
N LEU A 163 10.62 7.11 6.37
CA LEU A 163 9.69 6.23 7.10
C LEU A 163 8.79 5.37 6.19
N ILE A 164 8.89 5.52 4.88
CA ILE A 164 8.09 4.78 3.92
C ILE A 164 8.56 3.33 3.85
N VAL A 165 7.63 2.40 3.95
CA VAL A 165 7.90 0.96 3.84
C VAL A 165 6.79 0.26 3.07
N THR A 166 7.20 -0.56 2.08
CA THR A 166 6.32 -1.46 1.35
C THR A 166 6.42 -2.87 1.90
N HIS A 167 5.35 -3.65 1.80
CA HIS A 167 5.34 -5.05 2.23
C HIS A 167 6.34 -5.88 1.39
N PRO A 168 7.37 -6.50 2.00
CA PRO A 168 8.56 -6.95 1.27
C PRO A 168 8.50 -8.41 0.77
N PHE A 169 7.41 -9.14 1.01
CA PHE A 169 7.29 -10.55 0.61
C PHE A 169 5.85 -10.91 0.22
N PRO A 170 5.68 -11.92 -0.66
CA PRO A 170 4.36 -12.34 -1.12
C PRO A 170 3.56 -13.05 -0.02
N PRO A 171 2.24 -13.25 -0.22
CA PRO A 171 1.43 -14.09 0.64
C PRO A 171 1.88 -15.54 0.61
N LEU A 172 1.59 -16.27 1.67
CA LEU A 172 1.74 -17.72 1.77
C LEU A 172 0.36 -18.37 1.64
N TYR A 173 0.11 -19.08 0.56
CA TYR A 173 -1.13 -19.81 0.30
C TYR A 173 -0.92 -20.85 -0.80
N ASP A 174 -1.89 -21.74 -0.97
CA ASP A 174 -2.00 -22.66 -2.08
C ASP A 174 -3.49 -22.80 -2.54
N GLU A 175 -3.74 -23.63 -3.54
CA GLU A 175 -5.08 -23.91 -4.08
C GLU A 175 -6.02 -24.63 -3.10
N HIS A 176 -5.50 -25.13 -1.98
CA HIS A 176 -6.26 -25.81 -0.94
C HIS A 176 -6.50 -24.94 0.30
N SER A 177 -5.98 -23.72 0.32
CA SER A 177 -6.14 -22.81 1.45
C SER A 177 -7.60 -22.38 1.62
N ARG A 178 -8.14 -22.54 2.85
CA ARG A 178 -9.54 -22.23 3.19
C ARG A 178 -9.67 -21.13 4.23
N ILE A 179 -8.64 -20.87 4.99
CA ILE A 179 -8.65 -19.92 6.08
C ILE A 179 -7.50 -18.93 5.88
N LEU A 180 -7.83 -17.65 5.70
CA LEU A 180 -6.85 -16.58 5.58
C LEU A 180 -6.65 -15.90 6.93
N ILE A 181 -5.40 -15.82 7.39
CA ILE A 181 -5.01 -15.07 8.59
C ILE A 181 -4.22 -13.84 8.15
N LEU A 182 -4.72 -12.67 8.53
CA LEU A 182 -4.12 -11.38 8.20
C LEU A 182 -3.45 -10.75 9.43
N GLY A 183 -2.13 -10.49 9.35
CA GLY A 183 -1.46 -9.56 10.24
C GLY A 183 -1.73 -8.11 9.86
N SER A 184 -1.16 -7.16 10.59
CA SER A 184 -1.23 -5.74 10.23
C SER A 184 -0.16 -5.37 9.20
N PHE A 185 1.11 -5.42 9.62
CA PHE A 185 2.28 -5.14 8.81
C PHE A 185 3.50 -5.86 9.43
N PRO A 186 4.47 -6.34 8.62
CA PRO A 186 5.58 -7.12 9.16
C PRO A 186 6.50 -6.27 10.04
N SER A 187 6.89 -6.83 11.18
CA SER A 187 7.88 -6.23 12.07
C SER A 187 9.25 -6.06 11.39
N VAL A 188 10.15 -5.25 11.97
CA VAL A 188 11.53 -5.10 11.45
C VAL A 188 12.17 -6.47 11.22
N LYS A 189 12.09 -7.38 12.21
CA LYS A 189 12.65 -8.74 12.09
C LYS A 189 11.98 -9.58 11.00
N SER A 190 10.66 -9.43 10.81
CA SER A 190 9.96 -10.10 9.71
C SER A 190 10.40 -9.58 8.35
N ARG A 191 10.64 -8.26 8.23
CA ARG A 191 11.14 -7.63 7.00
C ARG A 191 12.58 -8.07 6.68
N GLU A 192 13.46 -8.11 7.68
CA GLU A 192 14.84 -8.60 7.54
C GLU A 192 14.88 -10.06 7.08
N ASN A 193 14.07 -10.91 7.71
CA ASN A 193 14.00 -12.34 7.41
C ASN A 193 13.15 -12.67 6.17
N ARG A 194 12.45 -11.66 5.62
CA ARG A 194 11.47 -11.79 4.51
C ARG A 194 10.46 -12.91 4.76
N PHE A 195 9.98 -13.04 6.01
CA PHE A 195 9.00 -14.05 6.40
C PHE A 195 8.15 -13.61 7.59
N PHE A 196 6.94 -14.18 7.68
CA PHE A 196 5.91 -13.84 8.67
C PHE A 196 6.36 -14.10 10.11
N TYR A 197 5.96 -13.19 10.99
CA TYR A 197 6.12 -13.33 12.46
C TYR A 197 7.55 -13.70 12.88
N GLY A 198 8.54 -13.03 12.28
CA GLY A 198 9.96 -13.31 12.50
C GLY A 198 10.54 -12.77 13.82
N HIS A 199 9.79 -12.00 14.61
CA HIS A 199 10.27 -11.54 15.92
C HIS A 199 10.29 -12.70 16.90
N PRO A 200 11.43 -12.96 17.60
CA PRO A 200 11.60 -14.15 18.46
C PRO A 200 10.56 -14.31 19.57
N GLN A 201 10.08 -13.18 20.10
CA GLN A 201 9.07 -13.16 21.15
C GLN A 201 7.64 -13.19 20.61
N ASN A 202 7.42 -13.19 19.30
CA ASN A 202 6.07 -13.30 18.75
C ASN A 202 5.54 -14.71 19.00
N ARG A 203 4.32 -14.79 19.48
CA ARG A 203 3.70 -16.07 19.89
C ARG A 203 2.94 -16.78 18.78
N PHE A 204 2.92 -16.23 17.56
CA PHE A 204 2.12 -16.75 16.44
C PHE A 204 2.37 -18.24 16.20
N TRP A 205 3.64 -18.62 15.95
CA TRP A 205 4.01 -20.00 15.61
C TRP A 205 3.69 -20.97 16.75
N ARG A 206 3.93 -20.56 18.00
CA ARG A 206 3.57 -21.35 19.20
C ARG A 206 2.05 -21.48 19.35
N THR A 207 1.30 -20.42 19.05
CA THR A 207 -0.18 -20.41 19.16
C THR A 207 -0.79 -21.33 18.10
N VAL A 208 -0.37 -21.21 16.84
CA VAL A 208 -0.89 -22.06 15.76
C VAL A 208 -0.54 -23.54 16.01
N ALA A 209 0.70 -23.83 16.35
CA ALA A 209 1.12 -25.19 16.69
C ALA A 209 0.28 -25.78 17.83
N ALA A 210 0.06 -25.02 18.91
CA ALA A 210 -0.77 -25.47 20.05
C ALA A 210 -2.22 -25.72 19.65
N VAL A 211 -2.82 -24.88 18.76
CA VAL A 211 -4.19 -25.08 18.27
C VAL A 211 -4.34 -26.37 17.51
N PHE A 212 -3.36 -26.76 16.71
CA PHE A 212 -3.41 -27.98 15.90
C PHE A 212 -2.76 -29.19 16.55
N GLY A 213 -2.17 -29.05 17.74
CA GLY A 213 -1.48 -30.13 18.44
C GLY A 213 -0.16 -30.54 17.77
N GLU A 214 0.50 -29.57 17.11
CA GLU A 214 1.73 -29.76 16.36
C GLU A 214 2.96 -29.29 17.13
N LYS A 215 4.13 -29.78 16.69
CA LYS A 215 5.41 -29.24 17.14
C LYS A 215 5.57 -27.80 16.66
N VAL A 216 6.14 -26.93 17.50
CA VAL A 216 6.44 -25.55 17.10
C VAL A 216 7.51 -25.55 16.00
N PRO A 217 7.20 -24.98 14.80
CA PRO A 217 8.14 -24.98 13.68
C PRO A 217 9.30 -24.02 13.93
N GLU A 218 10.51 -24.44 13.59
CA GLU A 218 11.72 -23.65 13.76
C GLU A 218 12.19 -23.02 12.45
N THR A 219 12.18 -23.79 11.37
CA THR A 219 12.65 -23.37 10.05
C THR A 219 11.52 -22.78 9.17
N VAL A 220 11.90 -22.01 8.15
CA VAL A 220 10.89 -21.48 7.19
C VAL A 220 10.16 -22.60 6.44
N PRO A 221 10.79 -23.68 5.97
CA PRO A 221 10.08 -24.82 5.40
C PRO A 221 9.05 -25.43 6.35
N GLU A 222 9.41 -25.72 7.61
CA GLU A 222 8.47 -26.26 8.61
C GLU A 222 7.29 -25.31 8.87
N LYS A 223 7.55 -23.99 8.88
CA LYS A 223 6.51 -22.96 9.03
C LYS A 223 5.53 -22.95 7.85
N LYS A 224 6.04 -23.07 6.63
CA LYS A 224 5.21 -23.19 5.43
C LYS A 224 4.38 -24.47 5.47
N GLU A 225 4.98 -25.60 5.81
CA GLU A 225 4.28 -26.87 5.90
C GLU A 225 3.17 -26.83 6.94
N LEU A 226 3.43 -26.31 8.16
CA LEU A 226 2.40 -26.16 9.19
C LEU A 226 1.18 -25.34 8.69
N ILE A 227 1.41 -24.27 7.94
CA ILE A 227 0.33 -23.44 7.42
C ILE A 227 -0.44 -24.16 6.32
N LEU A 228 0.24 -24.63 5.29
CA LEU A 228 -0.40 -25.21 4.11
C LEU A 228 -1.08 -26.54 4.40
N SER A 229 -0.45 -27.43 5.21
CA SER A 229 -1.05 -28.73 5.61
C SER A 229 -2.33 -28.57 6.45
N ARG A 230 -2.57 -27.40 7.04
CA ARG A 230 -3.78 -27.05 7.79
C ARG A 230 -4.76 -26.19 6.98
N HIS A 231 -4.57 -26.10 5.67
CA HIS A 231 -5.37 -25.30 4.75
C HIS A 231 -5.46 -23.82 5.15
N LEU A 232 -4.38 -23.30 5.75
CA LEU A 232 -4.27 -21.91 6.15
C LEU A 232 -3.54 -21.12 5.07
N ALA A 233 -3.87 -19.84 4.97
CA ALA A 233 -3.11 -18.84 4.21
C ALA A 233 -2.67 -17.70 5.13
N LEU A 234 -1.53 -17.09 4.86
CA LEU A 234 -1.00 -15.95 5.62
C LEU A 234 -0.73 -14.77 4.71
N TRP A 235 -1.14 -13.60 5.15
CA TRP A 235 -0.67 -12.32 4.65
C TRP A 235 -0.80 -11.24 5.72
N ASP A 236 -0.58 -9.99 5.31
CA ASP A 236 -0.83 -8.81 6.13
C ASP A 236 -1.87 -7.91 5.45
N SER A 237 -2.61 -7.15 6.24
CA SER A 237 -3.65 -6.26 5.72
C SER A 237 -3.10 -5.04 4.99
N ILE A 238 -1.82 -4.66 5.23
CA ILE A 238 -1.21 -3.44 4.75
C ILE A 238 -0.11 -3.75 3.74
N ALA A 239 -0.23 -3.17 2.52
CA ALA A 239 0.77 -3.23 1.47
C ALA A 239 1.85 -2.16 1.61
N PHE A 240 1.46 -0.97 2.07
CA PHE A 240 2.32 0.20 2.19
C PHE A 240 1.92 1.00 3.42
N CYS A 241 2.91 1.52 4.13
CA CYS A 241 2.67 2.49 5.21
C CYS A 241 3.92 3.33 5.51
N GLU A 242 3.70 4.35 6.34
CA GLU A 242 4.77 5.04 7.05
C GLU A 242 4.86 4.43 8.44
N ILE A 243 6.04 3.95 8.81
CA ILE A 243 6.27 3.33 10.12
C ILE A 243 7.71 3.54 10.58
N ASP A 244 7.84 3.93 11.86
CA ASP A 244 9.09 3.89 12.59
C ASP A 244 9.10 2.67 13.53
N GLY A 245 9.99 1.70 13.26
CA GLY A 245 10.09 0.46 14.01
C GLY A 245 9.04 -0.59 13.68
N SER A 246 8.41 -1.18 14.72
CA SER A 246 7.52 -2.34 14.59
C SER A 246 6.17 -2.18 15.29
N SER A 247 5.88 -1.01 15.86
CA SER A 247 4.65 -0.79 16.62
C SER A 247 3.47 -0.44 15.72
N ASP A 248 2.40 -1.20 15.78
CA ASP A 248 1.14 -0.92 15.07
C ASP A 248 0.59 0.48 15.34
N ALA A 249 0.83 1.03 16.54
CA ALA A 249 0.41 2.38 16.90
C ALA A 249 1.13 3.48 16.12
N ARG A 250 2.30 3.17 15.53
CA ARG A 250 3.09 4.10 14.70
C ARG A 250 2.78 4.02 13.22
N ILE A 251 1.95 3.08 12.80
CA ILE A 251 1.53 2.96 11.40
C ILE A 251 0.70 4.18 10.99
N ARG A 252 1.12 4.83 9.90
CA ARG A 252 0.44 5.98 9.27
C ARG A 252 0.28 5.72 7.77
N SER A 253 -0.61 6.44 7.12
CA SER A 253 -0.81 6.42 5.66
C SER A 253 -0.94 5.00 5.08
N ALA A 254 -1.63 4.10 5.81
CA ALA A 254 -1.74 2.70 5.43
C ALA A 254 -2.56 2.52 4.15
N ILE A 255 -1.99 1.78 3.19
CA ILE A 255 -2.67 1.31 1.99
C ILE A 255 -2.83 -0.21 2.12
N PRO A 256 -4.03 -0.76 1.94
CA PRO A 256 -4.29 -2.18 2.10
C PRO A 256 -3.67 -3.00 0.97
N ASN A 257 -3.37 -4.26 1.27
CA ASN A 257 -3.08 -5.27 0.27
C ASN A 257 -4.33 -5.61 -0.55
N ASP A 258 -4.10 -5.98 -1.81
CA ASP A 258 -5.14 -6.47 -2.71
C ASP A 258 -5.31 -7.98 -2.51
N LEU A 259 -6.33 -8.39 -1.76
CA LEU A 259 -6.55 -9.79 -1.41
C LEU A 259 -7.00 -10.66 -2.59
N SER A 260 -7.34 -10.10 -3.76
CA SER A 260 -7.71 -10.88 -4.94
C SER A 260 -6.61 -11.87 -5.33
N VAL A 261 -5.34 -11.54 -5.08
CA VAL A 261 -4.19 -12.47 -5.26
C VAL A 261 -4.42 -13.83 -4.59
N ILE A 262 -5.10 -13.87 -3.44
CA ILE A 262 -5.41 -15.10 -2.70
C ILE A 262 -6.84 -15.56 -3.03
N LEU A 263 -7.81 -14.64 -2.97
CA LEU A 263 -9.24 -14.97 -3.05
C LEU A 263 -9.66 -15.52 -4.42
N ASP A 264 -8.95 -15.17 -5.48
CA ASP A 264 -9.21 -15.65 -6.85
C ASP A 264 -8.53 -16.99 -7.14
N HIS A 265 -7.59 -17.42 -6.27
CA HIS A 265 -6.76 -18.61 -6.49
C HIS A 265 -6.93 -19.68 -5.41
N SER A 266 -7.67 -19.39 -4.34
CA SER A 266 -7.90 -20.31 -3.22
C SER A 266 -9.34 -20.23 -2.74
N PRO A 267 -9.97 -21.36 -2.35
CA PRO A 267 -11.33 -21.40 -1.85
C PRO A 267 -11.40 -20.91 -0.39
N ILE A 268 -11.00 -19.65 -0.15
CA ILE A 268 -11.03 -19.06 1.19
C ILE A 268 -12.49 -18.97 1.68
N GLU A 269 -12.79 -19.62 2.77
CA GLU A 269 -14.10 -19.65 3.42
C GLU A 269 -14.17 -18.66 4.59
N ARG A 270 -13.05 -18.49 5.31
CA ARG A 270 -12.97 -17.70 6.54
C ARG A 270 -11.74 -16.79 6.54
N ILE A 271 -11.93 -15.57 7.02
CA ILE A 271 -10.84 -14.58 7.15
C ILE A 271 -10.74 -14.17 8.61
N TYR A 272 -9.53 -14.20 9.15
CA TYR A 272 -9.23 -13.79 10.50
C TYR A 272 -8.16 -12.69 10.52
N CYS A 273 -8.35 -11.68 11.37
CA CYS A 273 -7.39 -10.60 11.57
C CYS A 273 -6.67 -10.77 12.91
N ASN A 274 -5.35 -10.96 12.89
CA ASN A 274 -4.49 -11.08 14.04
C ASN A 274 -4.20 -9.71 14.66
N GLY A 275 -5.08 -9.28 15.56
CA GLY A 275 -4.99 -8.02 16.30
C GLY A 275 -5.85 -6.89 15.74
N ARG A 276 -6.03 -5.86 16.57
CA ARG A 276 -6.96 -4.75 16.34
C ARG A 276 -6.59 -3.96 15.08
N LYS A 277 -5.31 -3.64 14.87
CA LYS A 277 -4.88 -2.84 13.71
C LYS A 277 -5.21 -3.51 12.38
N SER A 278 -4.92 -4.83 12.24
CA SER A 278 -5.30 -5.61 11.07
C SER A 278 -6.81 -5.57 10.84
N PHE A 279 -7.60 -5.76 11.90
CA PHE A 279 -9.05 -5.76 11.81
C PHE A 279 -9.63 -4.40 11.41
N GLU A 280 -9.13 -3.28 12.00
CA GLU A 280 -9.54 -1.93 11.63
C GLU A 280 -9.24 -1.61 10.14
N ILE A 281 -8.08 -2.01 9.64
CA ILE A 281 -7.72 -1.85 8.22
C ILE A 281 -8.63 -2.70 7.34
N TYR A 282 -8.91 -3.94 7.76
CA TYR A 282 -9.80 -4.83 7.02
C TYR A 282 -11.20 -4.23 6.88
N LEU A 283 -11.85 -3.89 7.98
CA LEU A 283 -13.20 -3.31 7.98
C LEU A 283 -13.30 -2.02 7.16
N ARG A 284 -12.26 -1.19 7.24
CA ARG A 284 -12.29 0.12 6.59
C ARG A 284 -12.00 0.09 5.10
N PHE A 285 -11.14 -0.80 4.65
CA PHE A 285 -10.59 -0.72 3.29
C PHE A 285 -10.72 -2.01 2.48
N ILE A 286 -10.80 -3.18 3.12
CA ILE A 286 -10.78 -4.47 2.44
C ILE A 286 -12.19 -5.03 2.33
N GLU A 287 -12.94 -5.07 3.42
CA GLU A 287 -14.31 -5.57 3.44
C GLU A 287 -15.23 -4.90 2.41
N PRO A 288 -15.23 -3.54 2.27
CA PRO A 288 -16.06 -2.87 1.27
C PRO A 288 -15.75 -3.24 -0.19
N VAL A 289 -14.53 -3.71 -0.46
CA VAL A 289 -14.08 -4.10 -1.80
C VAL A 289 -14.34 -5.58 -2.07
N THR A 290 -14.08 -6.43 -1.06
CA THR A 290 -14.20 -7.90 -1.20
C THR A 290 -15.61 -8.42 -0.93
N GLY A 291 -16.44 -7.66 -0.19
CA GLY A 291 -17.75 -8.11 0.28
C GLY A 291 -17.69 -9.27 1.29
N ARG A 292 -16.50 -9.60 1.80
CA ARG A 292 -16.28 -10.72 2.73
C ARG A 292 -16.03 -10.22 4.13
N THR A 293 -16.72 -10.79 5.10
CA THR A 293 -16.50 -10.47 6.52
C THR A 293 -15.24 -11.14 7.06
N ALA A 294 -14.57 -10.49 8.01
CA ALA A 294 -13.48 -11.09 8.78
C ALA A 294 -13.83 -11.16 10.27
N ARG A 295 -13.18 -12.08 10.98
CA ARG A 295 -13.31 -12.22 12.43
C ARG A 295 -12.03 -11.74 13.12
N PHE A 296 -12.20 -11.09 14.26
CA PHE A 296 -11.09 -10.66 15.09
C PHE A 296 -10.46 -11.83 15.85
N LEU A 297 -9.12 -11.89 15.87
CA LEU A 297 -8.35 -12.72 16.80
C LEU A 297 -7.42 -11.85 17.64
N PRO A 298 -7.23 -12.17 18.93
CA PRO A 298 -6.30 -11.45 19.78
C PRO A 298 -4.88 -11.50 19.23
N SER A 299 -4.19 -10.35 19.23
CA SER A 299 -2.83 -10.24 18.70
C SER A 299 -1.83 -11.16 19.40
N THR A 300 -1.05 -11.87 18.62
CA THR A 300 0.08 -12.70 19.09
C THR A 300 1.34 -11.89 19.39
N SER A 301 1.32 -10.57 19.15
CA SER A 301 2.44 -9.67 19.47
C SER A 301 2.84 -9.75 20.93
N PRO A 302 4.14 -9.70 21.28
CA PRO A 302 4.60 -9.64 22.66
C PRO A 302 4.09 -8.40 23.41
N ALA A 303 3.78 -7.32 22.69
CA ALA A 303 3.18 -6.11 23.28
C ALA A 303 1.79 -6.36 23.90
N ASN A 304 1.12 -7.44 23.51
CA ASN A 304 -0.20 -7.81 24.03
C ASN A 304 -0.09 -8.75 25.24
N ALA A 305 0.47 -8.25 26.34
CA ALA A 305 0.81 -9.04 27.53
C ALA A 305 -0.41 -9.66 28.24
N TYR A 306 -1.59 -9.07 28.11
CA TYR A 306 -2.84 -9.58 28.70
C TYR A 306 -3.19 -11.00 28.22
N TRP A 307 -2.86 -11.33 26.97
CA TRP A 307 -3.14 -12.63 26.36
C TRP A 307 -2.00 -13.60 26.64
N THR A 308 -2.17 -14.45 27.66
CA THR A 308 -1.24 -15.56 27.93
C THR A 308 -1.25 -16.60 26.79
N PRO A 309 -0.22 -17.47 26.67
CA PRO A 309 -0.22 -18.55 25.66
C PRO A 309 -1.49 -19.41 25.69
N GLN A 310 -1.98 -19.75 26.88
CA GLN A 310 -3.20 -20.56 27.06
C GLN A 310 -4.46 -19.83 26.58
N ARG A 311 -4.59 -18.52 26.92
CA ARG A 311 -5.71 -17.69 26.45
C ARG A 311 -5.67 -17.52 24.94
N LEU A 312 -4.48 -17.33 24.37
CA LEU A 312 -4.32 -17.25 22.90
C LEU A 312 -4.74 -18.56 22.24
N ALA A 313 -4.22 -19.71 22.68
CA ALA A 313 -4.58 -21.00 22.12
C ALA A 313 -6.09 -21.25 22.18
N LYS A 314 -6.76 -20.90 23.28
CA LYS A 314 -8.20 -20.99 23.41
C LYS A 314 -8.95 -20.09 22.44
N ALA A 315 -8.56 -18.80 22.31
CA ALA A 315 -9.22 -17.86 21.41
C ALA A 315 -8.98 -18.21 19.93
N TRP A 316 -7.81 -18.75 19.60
CA TRP A 316 -7.42 -19.15 18.28
C TRP A 316 -7.93 -20.54 17.86
N SER A 317 -8.58 -21.31 18.77
CA SER A 317 -9.21 -22.60 18.43
C SER A 317 -10.29 -22.48 17.36
N LEU A 318 -10.82 -21.27 17.12
CA LEU A 318 -11.71 -20.95 15.99
C LEU A 318 -11.13 -21.29 14.61
N LEU A 319 -9.79 -21.40 14.49
CA LEU A 319 -9.16 -21.89 13.26
C LEU A 319 -9.48 -23.34 12.97
N ARG A 320 -9.67 -24.17 14.02
CA ARG A 320 -9.95 -25.60 13.92
C ARG A 320 -11.45 -25.90 13.94
N ASP A 321 -12.17 -25.23 14.82
CA ASP A 321 -13.60 -25.36 14.98
C ASP A 321 -14.24 -23.96 15.04
N PRO A 322 -15.02 -23.57 14.02
CA PRO A 322 -15.52 -22.20 13.89
C PRO A 322 -16.51 -21.78 14.99
N GLY A 323 -17.06 -22.72 15.77
CA GLY A 323 -18.07 -22.41 16.79
C GLY A 323 -19.33 -21.76 16.19
N PRO A 324 -20.39 -21.53 16.96
CA PRO A 324 -21.51 -20.69 16.55
C PRO A 324 -21.04 -19.24 16.34
N GLU A 325 -21.69 -18.52 15.42
CA GLU A 325 -21.39 -17.12 15.15
C GLU A 325 -21.42 -16.33 16.47
N GLN A 326 -20.30 -15.69 16.80
CA GLN A 326 -20.29 -14.79 17.95
C GLN A 326 -21.08 -13.54 17.57
N GLU A 327 -22.22 -13.34 18.20
CA GLU A 327 -22.87 -12.05 18.29
C GLU A 327 -21.85 -11.03 18.86
N GLU A 328 -21.85 -9.83 18.29
CA GLU A 328 -20.92 -8.72 18.54
C GLU A 328 -20.69 -8.47 20.04
N LEU A 329 -19.40 -8.38 20.42
CA LEU A 329 -18.94 -7.79 21.69
C LEU A 329 -18.44 -6.37 21.49
#